data_ffcf86d579cf32684406e36f41ac7453
#
_entry.id   ffcf86d579cf32684406e36f41ac7453
#
_cell.length_a   1.000
_cell.length_b   1.000
_cell.length_c   1.000
_cell.angle_alpha   90.00
_cell.angle_beta   90.00
_cell.angle_gamma   90.00
#
_symmetry.space_group_name_H-M   'P 1'
#
loop_
_entity.id
_entity.type
_entity.pdbx_description
1 polymer ?
#
loop_
_entity_poly.entity_id
_entity_poly.type
_entity_poly.pdbx_seq_one_letter_code
_entity_poly.pdbx_strand_id
1 'polypeptide(L)'
;MKRTILTGSAFLLAALPAGALAEPVLLISIDGLQPADVIEAEKRKIDIPNLKRFVKEGSYASGVRGVLPTVTYPSHATLLTGVSPSKNGIIGNTSFDPMQINQNGWYWYASDFKVPTLWDAAAKAGMTTANVHWPVSVKADAIKWNLPQIWRTGHGDDAKLMKALASPGLVEALETELGAYAQGIDESIEGDENRGRFAVALIAREKPDFATVYLTALDHEQHGEGPDTPQAHAVMQRIDAIVGNLVAAQMRAHPDSVIAVVSDHGFSKVDTEVNLYRAFIDAGLILLDDKGKIKSWEASPWNSGGSSAIMLARPDDASLQAKVSAMLASLKADPKNRIAAIAERDDIKTMGGNPLASFYVSFELNAYAGGFKGADAPLIGPSASKGTHGFFPTNPQMRSAFMMMGQGVAKGRNLGEIDMRNIAPTLAEIMGVALPDAELPPIR
;
A
#
# COMPACT_ATOMS: atom_id res chain seq x y z
N MET A 1 -13.12 -18.77 -76.56
CA MET A 1 -13.74 -17.77 -75.71
C MET A 1 -13.61 -18.24 -74.26
N LYS A 2 -12.65 -17.70 -73.49
CA LYS A 2 -12.43 -18.03 -72.05
C LYS A 2 -12.99 -16.83 -71.23
N ARG A 3 -13.97 -17.10 -70.41
CA ARG A 3 -14.55 -16.10 -69.50
C ARG A 3 -13.76 -16.15 -68.18
N THR A 4 -13.12 -15.01 -67.85
CA THR A 4 -12.43 -14.78 -66.60
C THR A 4 -13.49 -14.24 -65.59
N ILE A 5 -13.67 -14.95 -64.46
CA ILE A 5 -14.52 -14.52 -63.35
C ILE A 5 -13.61 -13.74 -62.38
N LEU A 6 -13.87 -12.43 -62.21
CA LEU A 6 -13.28 -11.64 -61.13
C LEU A 6 -14.10 -11.89 -59.84
N THR A 7 -13.46 -12.49 -58.83
CA THR A 7 -14.01 -12.53 -57.49
C THR A 7 -13.55 -11.31 -56.74
N GLY A 8 -14.47 -10.38 -56.47
CA GLY A 8 -14.23 -9.23 -55.59
C GLY A 8 -14.24 -9.67 -54.13
N SER A 9 -13.14 -9.57 -53.44
CA SER A 9 -13.07 -9.70 -51.98
C SER A 9 -13.58 -8.43 -51.31
N ALA A 10 -14.73 -8.50 -50.69
CA ALA A 10 -15.24 -7.46 -49.82
C ALA A 10 -14.46 -7.48 -48.49
N PHE A 11 -13.65 -6.48 -48.25
CA PHE A 11 -13.08 -6.23 -46.93
C PHE A 11 -14.21 -5.72 -46.00
N LEU A 12 -14.64 -6.57 -45.05
CA LEU A 12 -15.41 -6.14 -43.90
C LEU A 12 -14.49 -5.31 -43.01
N LEU A 13 -14.63 -3.98 -43.03
CA LEU A 13 -14.13 -3.16 -41.92
C LEU A 13 -14.98 -3.51 -40.68
N ALA A 14 -14.41 -4.27 -39.77
CA ALA A 14 -14.94 -4.39 -38.42
C ALA A 14 -14.88 -2.99 -37.78
N ALA A 15 -16.05 -2.39 -37.56
CA ALA A 15 -16.15 -1.19 -36.74
C ALA A 15 -15.67 -1.56 -35.32
N LEU A 16 -14.54 -1.01 -34.93
CA LEU A 16 -14.11 -1.02 -33.51
C LEU A 16 -15.26 -0.37 -32.71
N PRO A 17 -15.64 -0.96 -31.57
CA PRO A 17 -16.60 -0.31 -30.69
C PRO A 17 -16.09 1.09 -30.37
N ALA A 18 -16.99 2.08 -30.42
CA ALA A 18 -16.68 3.44 -30.01
C ALA A 18 -15.97 3.37 -28.65
N GLY A 19 -14.71 3.74 -28.62
CA GLY A 19 -13.90 3.70 -27.42
C GLY A 19 -14.64 4.46 -26.31
N ALA A 20 -14.80 3.85 -25.16
CA ALA A 20 -15.15 4.59 -23.96
C ALA A 20 -14.20 5.77 -23.88
N LEU A 21 -14.74 6.99 -23.72
CA LEU A 21 -13.90 8.18 -23.56
C LEU A 21 -13.00 7.91 -22.35
N ALA A 22 -11.70 8.12 -22.51
CA ALA A 22 -10.73 8.00 -21.43
C ALA A 22 -11.03 9.07 -20.38
N GLU A 23 -11.46 8.64 -19.20
CA GLU A 23 -11.81 9.57 -18.13
C GLU A 23 -10.57 9.88 -17.28
N PRO A 24 -10.29 11.15 -16.96
CA PRO A 24 -9.25 11.48 -15.99
C PRO A 24 -9.54 10.87 -14.62
N VAL A 25 -8.48 10.44 -13.91
CA VAL A 25 -8.64 9.77 -12.62
C VAL A 25 -7.80 10.46 -11.54
N LEU A 26 -8.43 10.73 -10.40
CA LEU A 26 -7.75 11.05 -9.15
C LEU A 26 -7.85 9.84 -8.20
N LEU A 27 -6.71 9.27 -7.82
CA LEU A 27 -6.59 8.20 -6.85
C LEU A 27 -6.03 8.73 -5.53
N ILE A 28 -6.84 8.70 -4.48
CA ILE A 28 -6.49 9.15 -3.13
C ILE A 28 -6.32 7.89 -2.26
N SER A 29 -5.16 7.71 -1.63
CA SER A 29 -4.96 6.70 -0.60
C SER A 29 -4.98 7.33 0.78
N ILE A 30 -5.73 6.71 1.70
CA ILE A 30 -5.77 7.05 3.12
C ILE A 30 -5.27 5.81 3.86
N ASP A 31 -4.07 5.92 4.45
CA ASP A 31 -3.41 4.81 5.13
C ASP A 31 -4.22 4.30 6.32
N GLY A 32 -4.40 2.99 6.40
CA GLY A 32 -5.10 2.35 7.50
C GLY A 32 -6.61 2.59 7.58
N LEU A 33 -7.26 3.15 6.53
CA LEU A 33 -8.70 3.38 6.52
C LEU A 33 -9.47 2.07 6.35
N GLN A 34 -10.28 1.72 7.35
CA GLN A 34 -11.13 0.54 7.30
C GLN A 34 -12.49 0.85 6.65
N PRO A 35 -13.13 -0.11 5.95
CA PRO A 35 -14.45 0.11 5.34
C PRO A 35 -15.51 0.56 6.35
N ALA A 36 -15.49 0.01 7.56
CA ALA A 36 -16.43 0.33 8.62
C ALA A 36 -16.33 1.78 9.12
N ASP A 37 -15.16 2.42 8.98
CA ASP A 37 -14.97 3.83 9.36
C ASP A 37 -15.84 4.77 8.53
N VAL A 38 -16.11 4.41 7.27
CA VAL A 38 -16.95 5.20 6.37
C VAL A 38 -18.39 4.67 6.32
N ILE A 39 -18.55 3.35 6.17
CA ILE A 39 -19.88 2.73 6.00
C ILE A 39 -20.71 2.84 7.29
N GLU A 40 -20.07 2.75 8.47
CA GLU A 40 -20.70 2.86 9.77
C GLU A 40 -20.46 4.21 10.47
N ALA A 41 -20.01 5.23 9.75
CA ALA A 41 -19.63 6.53 10.31
C ALA A 41 -20.72 7.16 11.19
N GLU A 42 -21.99 7.06 10.77
CA GLU A 42 -23.12 7.58 11.57
C GLU A 42 -23.29 6.84 12.89
N LYS A 43 -23.20 5.51 12.88
CA LYS A 43 -23.25 4.66 14.08
C LYS A 43 -22.11 4.97 15.03
N ARG A 44 -20.91 5.23 14.48
CA ARG A 44 -19.70 5.59 15.23
C ARG A 44 -19.62 7.07 15.59
N LYS A 45 -20.56 7.87 15.12
CA LYS A 45 -20.62 9.34 15.31
C LYS A 45 -19.38 10.06 14.77
N ILE A 46 -18.89 9.63 13.62
CA ILE A 46 -17.77 10.24 12.91
C ILE A 46 -18.33 11.18 11.85
N ASP A 47 -17.97 12.47 11.93
CA ASP A 47 -18.44 13.49 10.97
C ASP A 47 -17.48 13.59 9.79
N ILE A 48 -17.75 12.82 8.73
CA ILE A 48 -16.95 12.70 7.50
C ILE A 48 -17.83 12.83 6.26
N PRO A 49 -18.43 14.01 6.05
CA PRO A 49 -19.44 14.21 4.99
C PRO A 49 -18.90 13.96 3.58
N ASN A 50 -17.62 14.25 3.30
CA ASN A 50 -17.03 14.08 1.97
C ASN A 50 -16.80 12.60 1.64
N LEU A 51 -16.27 11.80 2.55
CA LEU A 51 -16.10 10.36 2.38
C LEU A 51 -17.46 9.64 2.27
N LYS A 52 -18.46 10.06 3.07
CA LYS A 52 -19.84 9.52 2.99
C LYS A 52 -20.48 9.77 1.63
N ARG A 53 -20.11 10.83 0.90
CA ARG A 53 -20.60 11.07 -0.47
C ARG A 53 -20.22 9.93 -1.41
N PHE A 54 -19.02 9.35 -1.29
CA PHE A 54 -18.61 8.22 -2.13
C PHE A 54 -19.52 7.01 -1.95
N VAL A 55 -19.97 6.73 -0.71
CA VAL A 55 -20.92 5.65 -0.44
C VAL A 55 -22.30 5.96 -1.02
N LYS A 56 -22.77 7.23 -0.93
CA LYS A 56 -24.10 7.63 -1.37
C LYS A 56 -24.19 7.91 -2.88
N GLU A 57 -23.19 8.58 -3.42
CA GLU A 57 -23.19 9.11 -4.79
C GLU A 57 -22.32 8.28 -5.75
N GLY A 58 -21.65 7.23 -5.26
CA GLY A 58 -20.73 6.38 -6.00
C GLY A 58 -20.89 4.90 -5.70
N SER A 59 -19.85 4.13 -6.00
CA SER A 59 -19.75 2.70 -5.71
C SER A 59 -18.70 2.46 -4.63
N TYR A 60 -18.91 1.47 -3.76
CA TYR A 60 -17.99 1.14 -2.65
C TYR A 60 -17.92 -0.36 -2.39
N ALA A 61 -16.78 -0.83 -1.94
CA ALA A 61 -16.61 -2.21 -1.45
C ALA A 61 -17.00 -2.31 0.03
N SER A 62 -17.65 -3.40 0.42
CA SER A 62 -17.85 -3.73 1.84
C SER A 62 -16.54 -4.11 2.54
N GLY A 63 -15.51 -4.44 1.77
CA GLY A 63 -14.15 -4.71 2.20
C GLY A 63 -13.25 -5.04 1.03
N VAL A 64 -11.98 -4.68 1.12
CA VAL A 64 -10.95 -5.06 0.17
C VAL A 64 -10.02 -6.07 0.83
N ARG A 65 -9.93 -7.27 0.26
CA ARG A 65 -8.93 -8.24 0.69
C ARG A 65 -7.56 -7.82 0.17
N GLY A 66 -6.64 -7.50 1.10
CA GLY A 66 -5.28 -7.10 0.81
C GLY A 66 -4.37 -8.24 0.35
N VAL A 67 -3.08 -7.95 0.26
CA VAL A 67 -2.01 -8.86 -0.16
C VAL A 67 -1.16 -9.31 1.02
N LEU A 68 -0.25 -10.26 0.84
CA LEU A 68 0.68 -10.73 1.87
C LEU A 68 2.09 -10.12 1.64
N PRO A 69 2.64 -9.38 2.63
CA PRO A 69 2.04 -8.93 3.87
C PRO A 69 1.05 -7.76 3.66
N THR A 70 0.09 -7.57 4.58
CA THR A 70 -0.86 -6.45 4.57
C THR A 70 -0.21 -5.19 5.16
N VAL A 71 0.79 -4.66 4.46
CA VAL A 71 1.56 -3.48 4.85
C VAL A 71 1.66 -2.48 3.70
N THR A 72 2.02 -1.26 4.00
CA THR A 72 1.94 -0.08 3.15
C THR A 72 2.50 -0.25 1.75
N TYR A 73 3.80 -0.55 1.61
CA TYR A 73 4.47 -0.55 0.29
C TYR A 73 4.00 -1.69 -0.64
N PRO A 74 3.90 -2.96 -0.19
CA PRO A 74 3.32 -4.03 -1.00
C PRO A 74 1.90 -3.76 -1.46
N SER A 75 1.07 -3.19 -0.57
CA SER A 75 -0.32 -2.85 -0.89
C SER A 75 -0.41 -1.72 -1.90
N HIS A 76 0.32 -0.60 -1.69
CA HIS A 76 0.35 0.52 -2.64
C HIS A 76 0.92 0.11 -4.01
N ALA A 77 1.91 -0.80 -4.03
CA ALA A 77 2.42 -1.38 -5.26
C ALA A 77 1.34 -2.19 -6.00
N THR A 78 0.56 -2.98 -5.27
CA THR A 78 -0.56 -3.76 -5.83
C THR A 78 -1.69 -2.86 -6.33
N LEU A 79 -2.01 -1.77 -5.63
CA LEU A 79 -3.01 -0.76 -6.04
C LEU A 79 -2.65 -0.08 -7.36
N LEU A 80 -1.36 -0.03 -7.73
CA LEU A 80 -0.89 0.54 -8.99
C LEU A 80 -0.65 -0.47 -10.10
N THR A 81 -0.46 -1.75 -9.76
CA THR A 81 -0.05 -2.76 -10.75
C THR A 81 -1.11 -3.82 -11.01
N GLY A 82 -2.04 -4.03 -10.09
CA GLY A 82 -3.02 -5.11 -10.16
C GLY A 82 -2.45 -6.51 -9.99
N VAL A 83 -1.20 -6.62 -9.50
CA VAL A 83 -0.54 -7.91 -9.27
C VAL A 83 -0.04 -8.05 -7.84
N SER A 84 0.16 -9.29 -7.41
CA SER A 84 0.64 -9.63 -6.07
C SER A 84 2.09 -9.20 -5.83
N PRO A 85 2.54 -9.02 -4.57
CA PRO A 85 3.90 -8.68 -4.20
C PRO A 85 4.97 -9.59 -4.80
N SER A 86 4.71 -10.88 -4.92
CA SER A 86 5.62 -11.84 -5.57
C SER A 86 5.94 -11.49 -7.03
N LYS A 87 5.03 -10.79 -7.72
CA LYS A 87 5.19 -10.40 -9.13
C LYS A 87 5.63 -8.95 -9.29
N ASN A 88 5.07 -8.00 -8.50
CA ASN A 88 5.46 -6.61 -8.62
C ASN A 88 6.84 -6.30 -8.02
N GLY A 89 7.37 -7.18 -7.16
CA GLY A 89 8.72 -7.07 -6.58
C GLY A 89 8.78 -6.33 -5.24
N ILE A 90 7.71 -5.66 -4.82
CA ILE A 90 7.66 -4.93 -3.55
C ILE A 90 7.08 -5.86 -2.48
N ILE A 91 7.96 -6.56 -1.77
CA ILE A 91 7.64 -7.69 -0.90
C ILE A 91 7.66 -7.36 0.60
N GLY A 92 7.88 -6.12 0.95
CA GLY A 92 7.90 -5.56 2.30
C GLY A 92 7.99 -4.04 2.22
N ASN A 93 7.93 -3.34 3.35
CA ASN A 93 8.16 -1.90 3.40
C ASN A 93 9.65 -1.57 3.20
N THR A 94 10.52 -2.42 3.73
CA THR A 94 11.98 -2.29 3.67
C THR A 94 12.63 -3.54 3.11
N SER A 95 13.85 -3.44 2.64
CA SER A 95 14.67 -4.58 2.24
C SER A 95 15.00 -5.48 3.45
N PHE A 96 15.24 -6.76 3.19
CA PHE A 96 15.66 -7.70 4.23
C PHE A 96 17.07 -7.40 4.72
N ASP A 97 17.21 -7.16 6.02
CA ASP A 97 18.50 -6.91 6.70
C ASP A 97 18.70 -7.83 7.91
N PRO A 98 19.15 -9.07 7.69
CA PRO A 98 19.32 -10.03 8.76
C PRO A 98 20.42 -9.65 9.77
N MET A 99 21.32 -8.76 9.38
CA MET A 99 22.42 -8.31 10.25
C MET A 99 22.06 -7.04 11.04
N GLN A 100 20.90 -6.42 10.77
CA GLN A 100 20.45 -5.18 11.41
C GLN A 100 21.49 -4.05 11.34
N ILE A 101 22.14 -3.90 10.19
CA ILE A 101 23.20 -2.90 9.95
C ILE A 101 22.75 -1.74 9.08
N ASN A 102 21.68 -1.90 8.31
CA ASN A 102 21.13 -0.85 7.49
C ASN A 102 20.15 0.02 8.29
N GLN A 103 20.13 1.30 7.97
CA GLN A 103 19.12 2.21 8.48
C GLN A 103 17.87 2.09 7.61
N ASN A 104 17.01 1.09 7.87
CA ASN A 104 15.73 0.91 7.20
C ASN A 104 15.81 1.18 5.70
N GLY A 105 16.18 0.17 4.91
CA GLY A 105 16.29 0.24 3.46
C GLY A 105 14.92 0.24 2.79
N TRP A 106 14.17 1.33 2.89
CA TRP A 106 12.85 1.50 2.32
C TRP A 106 12.86 1.41 0.79
N TYR A 107 11.81 0.83 0.22
CA TYR A 107 11.62 0.77 -1.23
C TYR A 107 11.19 2.15 -1.76
N TRP A 108 12.11 3.08 -1.95
CA TRP A 108 11.81 4.42 -2.46
C TRP A 108 11.66 4.46 -3.97
N TYR A 109 12.46 3.68 -4.69
CA TYR A 109 12.71 3.84 -6.12
C TYR A 109 11.72 3.04 -6.98
N ALA A 110 11.14 3.70 -7.99
CA ALA A 110 10.26 3.06 -8.96
C ALA A 110 10.94 1.93 -9.76
N SER A 111 12.29 1.94 -9.85
CA SER A 111 13.07 0.85 -10.45
C SER A 111 12.96 -0.50 -9.73
N ASP A 112 12.41 -0.53 -8.51
CA ASP A 112 12.16 -1.77 -7.77
C ASP A 112 10.91 -2.51 -8.28
N PHE A 113 10.00 -1.83 -8.99
CA PHE A 113 8.90 -2.50 -9.68
C PHE A 113 9.40 -3.43 -10.78
N LYS A 114 8.83 -4.63 -10.83
CA LYS A 114 9.12 -5.65 -11.86
C LYS A 114 8.08 -5.72 -12.98
N VAL A 115 7.00 -4.96 -12.86
CA VAL A 115 5.92 -4.86 -13.84
C VAL A 115 5.52 -3.40 -14.01
N PRO A 116 4.93 -3.01 -15.16
CA PRO A 116 4.42 -1.65 -15.37
C PRO A 116 3.33 -1.27 -14.35
N THR A 117 3.33 0.00 -13.98
CA THR A 117 2.33 0.61 -13.11
C THR A 117 1.23 1.31 -13.90
N LEU A 118 0.16 1.78 -13.23
CA LEU A 118 -0.83 2.67 -13.83
C LEU A 118 -0.20 3.97 -14.34
N TRP A 119 0.86 4.50 -13.72
CA TRP A 119 1.59 5.66 -14.23
C TRP A 119 2.23 5.36 -15.60
N ASP A 120 2.88 4.19 -15.72
CA ASP A 120 3.49 3.76 -17.00
C ASP A 120 2.42 3.56 -18.08
N ALA A 121 1.30 2.95 -17.74
CA ALA A 121 0.20 2.73 -18.67
C ALA A 121 -0.42 4.05 -19.13
N ALA A 122 -0.67 4.99 -18.23
CA ALA A 122 -1.20 6.32 -18.53
C ALA A 122 -0.22 7.13 -19.39
N ALA A 123 1.04 7.21 -19.01
CA ALA A 123 2.06 7.92 -19.78
C ALA A 123 2.26 7.34 -21.19
N LYS A 124 2.25 6.02 -21.32
CA LYS A 124 2.32 5.32 -22.64
C LYS A 124 1.13 5.64 -23.54
N ALA A 125 -0.04 5.90 -22.95
CA ALA A 125 -1.23 6.35 -23.68
C ALA A 125 -1.24 7.85 -23.98
N GLY A 126 -0.20 8.60 -23.60
CA GLY A 126 -0.07 10.04 -23.80
C GLY A 126 -0.78 10.89 -22.74
N MET A 127 -1.28 10.28 -21.67
CA MET A 127 -1.88 10.98 -20.53
C MET A 127 -0.80 11.66 -19.68
N THR A 128 -1.12 12.81 -19.12
CA THR A 128 -0.27 13.49 -18.15
C THR A 128 -0.49 12.95 -16.74
N THR A 129 0.59 12.76 -15.98
CA THR A 129 0.57 12.10 -14.69
C THR A 129 1.14 13.00 -13.60
N ALA A 130 0.55 12.92 -12.39
CA ALA A 130 1.04 13.62 -11.22
C ALA A 130 1.04 12.68 -9.99
N ASN A 131 1.95 12.96 -9.07
CA ASN A 131 2.02 12.24 -7.81
C ASN A 131 2.34 13.18 -6.64
N VAL A 132 1.65 12.97 -5.53
CA VAL A 132 1.97 13.57 -4.25
C VAL A 132 2.06 12.47 -3.19
N HIS A 133 3.25 12.18 -2.76
CA HIS A 133 3.60 11.33 -1.62
C HIS A 133 3.32 9.82 -1.79
N TRP A 134 2.95 9.31 -2.97
CA TRP A 134 2.75 7.86 -3.13
C TRP A 134 4.07 7.09 -2.98
N PRO A 135 4.06 5.91 -2.29
CA PRO A 135 5.25 5.08 -2.11
C PRO A 135 5.85 4.57 -3.42
N VAL A 136 7.14 4.22 -3.40
CA VAL A 136 7.87 3.65 -4.55
C VAL A 136 7.82 4.54 -5.80
N SER A 137 7.82 5.86 -5.61
CA SER A 137 7.66 6.83 -6.70
C SER A 137 8.93 7.61 -7.04
N VAL A 138 10.02 7.45 -6.27
CA VAL A 138 11.29 8.15 -6.55
C VAL A 138 11.81 7.71 -7.91
N LYS A 139 12.12 8.71 -8.77
CA LYS A 139 12.58 8.50 -10.16
C LYS A 139 11.63 7.64 -11.01
N ALA A 140 10.32 7.76 -10.79
CA ALA A 140 9.33 7.22 -11.70
C ALA A 140 9.25 8.13 -12.95
N ASP A 141 9.89 7.74 -14.04
CA ASP A 141 9.97 8.53 -15.30
C ASP A 141 8.58 8.75 -15.93
N ALA A 142 7.62 7.88 -15.65
CA ALA A 142 6.24 7.99 -16.10
C ALA A 142 5.45 9.10 -15.38
N ILE A 143 5.98 9.66 -14.28
CA ILE A 143 5.32 10.74 -13.53
C ILE A 143 5.89 12.09 -13.94
N LYS A 144 5.08 12.90 -14.64
CA LYS A 144 5.49 14.22 -15.11
C LYS A 144 5.71 15.20 -13.95
N TRP A 145 4.82 15.21 -12.96
CA TRP A 145 4.92 16.07 -11.78
C TRP A 145 4.93 15.21 -10.52
N ASN A 146 6.11 15.01 -9.96
CA ASN A 146 6.33 14.07 -8.87
C ASN A 146 6.84 14.78 -7.60
N LEU A 147 6.07 14.69 -6.53
CA LEU A 147 6.48 14.94 -5.15
C LEU A 147 6.55 13.57 -4.46
N PRO A 148 7.68 12.84 -4.54
CA PRO A 148 7.75 11.46 -4.12
C PRO A 148 7.73 11.31 -2.60
N GLN A 149 7.35 10.13 -2.12
CA GLN A 149 7.57 9.77 -0.73
C GLN A 149 9.04 9.38 -0.52
N ILE A 150 9.64 9.93 0.53
CA ILE A 150 10.90 9.44 1.10
C ILE A 150 10.63 9.13 2.57
N TRP A 151 10.79 7.88 2.98
CA TRP A 151 10.55 7.48 4.38
C TRP A 151 11.78 7.81 5.23
N ARG A 152 11.91 9.10 5.56
CA ARG A 152 13.02 9.64 6.33
C ARG A 152 12.56 10.90 7.05
N THR A 153 12.74 10.96 8.38
CA THR A 153 12.24 12.05 9.21
C THR A 153 13.30 12.55 10.19
N GLY A 154 13.30 13.85 10.42
CA GLY A 154 14.12 14.50 11.46
C GLY A 154 15.57 14.75 11.07
N HIS A 155 15.92 14.66 9.79
CA HIS A 155 17.25 14.97 9.30
C HIS A 155 17.29 16.39 8.70
N GLY A 156 18.32 17.18 9.05
CA GLY A 156 18.43 18.57 8.61
C GLY A 156 18.57 18.79 7.10
N ASP A 157 18.77 17.71 6.33
CA ASP A 157 18.86 17.73 4.87
C ASP A 157 17.61 17.17 4.15
N ASP A 158 16.55 16.81 4.87
CA ASP A 158 15.34 16.23 4.27
C ASP A 158 14.69 17.14 3.22
N ALA A 159 14.65 18.46 3.46
CA ALA A 159 14.15 19.42 2.46
C ALA A 159 14.99 19.44 1.19
N LYS A 160 16.31 19.32 1.31
CA LYS A 160 17.21 19.25 0.15
C LYS A 160 17.03 17.96 -0.61
N LEU A 161 16.87 16.84 0.10
CA LEU A 161 16.64 15.53 -0.49
C LEU A 161 15.30 15.50 -1.25
N MET A 162 14.23 16.05 -0.66
CA MET A 162 12.93 16.17 -1.31
C MET A 162 13.04 16.93 -2.63
N LYS A 163 13.70 18.10 -2.64
CA LYS A 163 13.92 18.90 -3.86
C LYS A 163 14.76 18.18 -4.91
N ALA A 164 15.75 17.39 -4.49
CA ALA A 164 16.60 16.63 -5.39
C ALA A 164 15.91 15.41 -6.02
N LEU A 165 14.89 14.85 -5.37
CA LEU A 165 14.17 13.65 -5.80
C LEU A 165 12.82 13.95 -6.46
N ALA A 166 12.26 15.14 -6.22
CA ALA A 166 11.05 15.61 -6.90
C ALA A 166 11.31 15.98 -8.36
N SER A 167 10.24 16.19 -9.14
CA SER A 167 10.38 16.77 -10.49
C SER A 167 11.09 18.13 -10.43
N PRO A 168 12.07 18.38 -11.31
CA PRO A 168 12.92 19.58 -11.23
C PRO A 168 12.11 20.89 -11.16
N GLY A 169 12.38 21.72 -10.15
CA GLY A 169 11.74 23.02 -9.95
C GLY A 169 10.29 22.97 -9.42
N LEU A 170 9.69 21.79 -9.30
CA LEU A 170 8.29 21.67 -8.87
C LEU A 170 8.07 22.10 -7.43
N VAL A 171 8.94 21.65 -6.52
CA VAL A 171 8.85 22.02 -5.09
C VAL A 171 9.01 23.53 -4.93
N GLU A 172 10.04 24.11 -5.53
CA GLU A 172 10.31 25.55 -5.43
C GLU A 172 9.17 26.40 -5.99
N ALA A 173 8.59 25.98 -7.13
CA ALA A 173 7.47 26.69 -7.73
C ALA A 173 6.21 26.69 -6.85
N LEU A 174 5.93 25.58 -6.16
CA LEU A 174 4.79 25.47 -5.26
C LEU A 174 5.08 26.15 -3.90
N GLU A 175 6.29 26.03 -3.36
CA GLU A 175 6.67 26.66 -2.10
C GLU A 175 6.60 28.19 -2.15
N THR A 176 6.79 28.79 -3.32
CA THR A 176 6.66 30.26 -3.50
C THR A 176 5.24 30.75 -3.15
N GLU A 177 4.23 29.93 -3.40
CA GLU A 177 2.83 30.25 -3.16
C GLU A 177 2.34 29.72 -1.80
N LEU A 178 2.76 28.51 -1.43
CA LEU A 178 2.19 27.75 -0.33
C LEU A 178 3.04 27.72 0.95
N GLY A 179 4.29 28.20 0.88
CA GLY A 179 5.28 28.01 1.95
C GLY A 179 5.93 26.62 1.86
N ALA A 180 6.69 26.22 2.87
CA ALA A 180 7.48 24.99 2.84
C ALA A 180 6.63 23.72 2.67
N TYR A 181 7.11 22.79 1.82
CA TYR A 181 6.51 21.46 1.68
C TYR A 181 6.81 20.58 2.91
N ALA A 182 5.93 19.65 3.24
CA ALA A 182 6.15 18.66 4.28
C ALA A 182 7.41 17.84 3.97
N GLN A 183 8.32 17.73 4.94
CA GLN A 183 9.65 17.12 4.74
C GLN A 183 9.65 15.66 5.15
N GLY A 184 10.42 14.85 4.42
CA GLY A 184 10.61 13.44 4.75
C GLY A 184 9.28 12.69 4.87
N ILE A 185 9.12 12.03 6.01
CA ILE A 185 7.91 11.30 6.37
C ILE A 185 7.10 12.04 7.45
N ASP A 186 6.81 13.26 7.31
CA ASP A 186 5.92 13.92 8.27
C ASP A 186 4.53 13.24 8.26
N GLU A 187 4.31 12.30 9.20
CA GLU A 187 3.07 11.53 9.34
C GLU A 187 2.01 12.26 10.18
N SER A 188 2.30 13.47 10.62
CA SER A 188 1.30 14.28 11.34
C SER A 188 0.13 14.63 10.44
N ILE A 189 -1.02 14.92 11.06
CA ILE A 189 -2.17 15.42 10.28
C ILE A 189 -1.89 16.79 9.67
N GLU A 190 -1.02 17.60 10.27
CA GLU A 190 -0.50 18.84 9.71
C GLU A 190 0.33 18.59 8.44
N GLY A 191 1.11 17.49 8.40
CA GLY A 191 1.81 17.02 7.23
C GLY A 191 0.84 16.64 6.10
N ASP A 192 -0.24 15.94 6.41
CA ASP A 192 -1.29 15.62 5.43
C ASP A 192 -2.04 16.85 4.93
N GLU A 193 -2.36 17.80 5.78
CA GLU A 193 -2.95 19.08 5.36
C GLU A 193 -2.01 19.87 4.44
N ASN A 194 -0.71 19.85 4.72
CA ASN A 194 0.29 20.46 3.85
C ASN A 194 0.33 19.74 2.50
N ARG A 195 0.46 18.40 2.46
CA ARG A 195 0.42 17.59 1.23
C ARG A 195 -0.87 17.81 0.44
N GLY A 196 -2.02 17.88 1.12
CA GLY A 196 -3.31 18.16 0.51
C GLY A 196 -3.35 19.52 -0.18
N ARG A 197 -2.80 20.58 0.43
CA ARG A 197 -2.70 21.92 -0.18
C ARG A 197 -1.82 21.90 -1.44
N PHE A 198 -0.69 21.22 -1.38
CA PHE A 198 0.21 21.07 -2.53
C PHE A 198 -0.45 20.27 -3.67
N ALA A 199 -1.15 19.18 -3.34
CA ALA A 199 -1.90 18.40 -4.33
C ALA A 199 -3.02 19.22 -5.00
N VAL A 200 -3.78 20.00 -4.23
CA VAL A 200 -4.82 20.89 -4.76
C VAL A 200 -4.23 21.92 -5.71
N ALA A 201 -3.13 22.57 -5.35
CA ALA A 201 -2.46 23.56 -6.22
C ALA A 201 -1.89 22.91 -7.49
N LEU A 202 -1.27 21.71 -7.35
CA LEU A 202 -0.75 20.96 -8.48
C LEU A 202 -1.86 20.58 -9.48
N ILE A 203 -2.98 20.02 -8.98
CA ILE A 203 -4.15 19.66 -9.81
C ILE A 203 -4.73 20.90 -10.50
N ALA A 204 -4.90 22.01 -9.77
CA ALA A 204 -5.47 23.23 -10.32
C ALA A 204 -4.60 23.85 -11.43
N ARG A 205 -3.28 23.81 -11.26
CA ARG A 205 -2.31 24.42 -12.19
C ARG A 205 -2.04 23.54 -13.41
N GLU A 206 -1.77 22.27 -13.19
CA GLU A 206 -1.26 21.37 -14.23
C GLU A 206 -2.34 20.49 -14.87
N LYS A 207 -3.47 20.31 -14.19
CA LYS A 207 -4.62 19.51 -14.64
C LYS A 207 -4.23 18.13 -15.17
N PRO A 208 -3.55 17.29 -14.34
CA PRO A 208 -3.12 15.97 -14.79
C PRO A 208 -4.31 15.07 -15.12
N ASP A 209 -4.14 14.21 -16.14
CA ASP A 209 -5.13 13.22 -16.52
C ASP A 209 -5.20 12.07 -15.50
N PHE A 210 -4.06 11.71 -14.90
CA PHE A 210 -3.97 10.75 -13.80
C PHE A 210 -3.16 11.34 -12.65
N ALA A 211 -3.77 11.44 -11.47
CA ALA A 211 -3.11 11.91 -10.27
C ALA A 211 -3.24 10.90 -9.12
N THR A 212 -2.16 10.75 -8.35
CA THR A 212 -2.12 9.96 -7.11
C THR A 212 -1.78 10.86 -5.93
N VAL A 213 -2.50 10.69 -4.81
CA VAL A 213 -2.25 11.42 -3.54
C VAL A 213 -2.32 10.42 -2.40
N TYR A 214 -1.35 10.46 -1.48
CA TYR A 214 -1.31 9.58 -0.33
C TYR A 214 -1.25 10.37 0.98
N LEU A 215 -2.12 9.99 1.92
CA LEU A 215 -2.32 10.59 3.25
C LEU A 215 -2.01 9.53 4.33
N THR A 216 -1.15 9.87 5.28
CA THR A 216 -0.53 8.91 6.21
C THR A 216 -1.00 9.03 7.67
N ALA A 217 -1.62 10.17 8.02
CA ALA A 217 -1.81 10.53 9.42
C ALA A 217 -2.76 9.61 10.19
N LEU A 218 -3.72 8.95 9.51
CA LEU A 218 -4.65 8.05 10.21
C LEU A 218 -3.94 6.78 10.70
N ASP A 219 -3.09 6.17 9.87
CA ASP A 219 -2.25 5.03 10.26
C ASP A 219 -1.36 5.38 11.46
N HIS A 220 -0.64 6.48 11.37
CA HIS A 220 0.23 6.97 12.45
C HIS A 220 -0.54 7.10 13.77
N GLU A 221 -1.70 7.77 13.75
CA GLU A 221 -2.54 7.92 14.93
C GLU A 221 -3.03 6.58 15.49
N GLN A 222 -3.41 5.66 14.60
CA GLN A 222 -3.88 4.33 15.00
C GLN A 222 -2.75 3.48 15.61
N HIS A 223 -1.51 3.66 15.20
CA HIS A 223 -0.36 3.03 15.89
C HIS A 223 -0.19 3.57 17.32
N GLY A 224 -0.32 4.87 17.51
CA GLY A 224 -0.14 5.54 18.80
C GLY A 224 -1.30 5.36 19.76
N GLU A 225 -2.54 5.52 19.31
CA GLU A 225 -3.75 5.56 20.13
C GLU A 225 -4.69 4.36 19.93
N GLY A 226 -4.45 3.54 18.90
CA GLY A 226 -5.29 2.42 18.51
C GLY A 226 -6.41 2.83 17.53
N PRO A 227 -6.92 1.87 16.74
CA PRO A 227 -8.04 2.10 15.85
C PRO A 227 -9.34 2.33 16.63
N ASP A 228 -10.30 3.04 16.00
CA ASP A 228 -11.62 3.32 16.53
C ASP A 228 -11.59 4.07 17.90
N THR A 229 -10.71 5.06 18.00
CA THR A 229 -10.56 5.95 19.15
C THR A 229 -11.00 7.36 18.82
N PRO A 230 -11.36 8.20 19.81
CA PRO A 230 -11.69 9.61 19.58
C PRO A 230 -10.58 10.37 18.85
N GLN A 231 -9.31 10.06 19.12
CA GLN A 231 -8.15 10.66 18.46
C GLN A 231 -8.09 10.28 16.99
N ALA A 232 -8.19 8.99 16.66
CA ALA A 232 -8.25 8.52 15.27
C ALA A 232 -9.46 9.11 14.52
N HIS A 233 -10.62 9.24 15.17
CA HIS A 233 -11.79 9.88 14.59
C HIS A 233 -11.54 11.38 14.29
N ALA A 234 -10.86 12.11 15.18
CA ALA A 234 -10.52 13.51 14.98
C ALA A 234 -9.57 13.71 13.79
N VAL A 235 -8.55 12.84 13.65
CA VAL A 235 -7.66 12.83 12.48
C VAL A 235 -8.45 12.54 11.20
N MET A 236 -9.33 11.55 11.22
CA MET A 236 -10.17 11.18 10.06
C MET A 236 -11.08 12.33 9.60
N GLN A 237 -11.63 13.12 10.52
CA GLN A 237 -12.44 14.31 10.19
C GLN A 237 -11.61 15.37 9.46
N ARG A 238 -10.35 15.57 9.85
CA ARG A 238 -9.43 16.50 9.16
C ARG A 238 -9.03 15.96 7.78
N ILE A 239 -8.79 14.64 7.66
CA ILE A 239 -8.55 13.98 6.37
C ILE A 239 -9.77 14.11 5.44
N ASP A 240 -10.99 13.98 5.96
CA ASP A 240 -12.23 14.18 5.18
C ASP A 240 -12.29 15.58 4.55
N ALA A 241 -11.86 16.62 5.27
CA ALA A 241 -11.77 17.97 4.72
C ALA A 241 -10.73 18.08 3.60
N ILE A 242 -9.58 17.40 3.73
CA ILE A 242 -8.56 17.30 2.67
C ILE A 242 -9.16 16.63 1.43
N VAL A 243 -9.83 15.50 1.60
CA VAL A 243 -10.52 14.78 0.51
C VAL A 243 -11.54 15.68 -0.18
N GLY A 244 -12.35 16.44 0.57
CA GLY A 244 -13.30 17.40 0.03
C GLY A 244 -12.64 18.46 -0.87
N ASN A 245 -11.48 18.99 -0.46
CA ASN A 245 -10.70 19.97 -1.24
C ASN A 245 -10.10 19.35 -2.51
N LEU A 246 -9.57 18.13 -2.42
CA LEU A 246 -9.03 17.38 -3.57
C LEU A 246 -10.14 17.08 -4.61
N VAL A 247 -11.29 16.60 -4.16
CA VAL A 247 -12.47 16.36 -5.01
C VAL A 247 -12.88 17.65 -5.71
N ALA A 248 -12.97 18.75 -4.99
CA ALA A 248 -13.35 20.04 -5.57
C ALA A 248 -12.33 20.56 -6.59
N ALA A 249 -11.03 20.36 -6.35
CA ALA A 249 -9.98 20.73 -7.29
C ALA A 249 -10.04 19.87 -8.57
N GLN A 250 -10.18 18.55 -8.44
CA GLN A 250 -10.28 17.64 -9.56
C GLN A 250 -11.49 17.91 -10.43
N MET A 251 -12.67 18.08 -9.82
CA MET A 251 -13.91 18.35 -10.54
C MET A 251 -13.90 19.71 -11.26
N ARG A 252 -13.12 20.69 -10.78
CA ARG A 252 -12.90 21.95 -11.51
C ARG A 252 -11.94 21.79 -12.68
N ALA A 253 -10.90 20.96 -12.51
CA ALA A 253 -9.92 20.70 -13.58
C ALA A 253 -10.52 19.81 -14.68
N HIS A 254 -11.25 18.77 -14.28
CA HIS A 254 -11.86 17.74 -15.13
C HIS A 254 -13.26 17.38 -14.61
N PRO A 255 -14.34 18.03 -15.12
CA PRO A 255 -15.72 17.78 -14.66
C PRO A 255 -16.20 16.33 -14.82
N ASP A 256 -15.64 15.62 -15.78
CA ASP A 256 -15.99 14.23 -16.18
C ASP A 256 -15.08 13.18 -15.52
N SER A 257 -14.20 13.59 -14.58
CA SER A 257 -13.27 12.68 -13.94
C SER A 257 -13.96 11.66 -13.02
N VAL A 258 -13.26 10.54 -12.82
CA VAL A 258 -13.53 9.60 -11.73
C VAL A 258 -12.55 9.85 -10.60
N ILE A 259 -13.06 9.85 -9.38
CA ILE A 259 -12.27 9.98 -8.17
C ILE A 259 -12.42 8.68 -7.38
N ALA A 260 -11.30 8.04 -7.08
CA ALA A 260 -11.24 6.84 -6.27
C ALA A 260 -10.53 7.11 -4.94
N VAL A 261 -11.09 6.61 -3.85
CA VAL A 261 -10.46 6.56 -2.53
C VAL A 261 -10.16 5.11 -2.21
N VAL A 262 -8.92 4.84 -1.84
CA VAL A 262 -8.43 3.51 -1.44
C VAL A 262 -7.79 3.58 -0.07
N SER A 263 -7.59 2.42 0.53
CA SER A 263 -6.65 2.21 1.61
C SER A 263 -5.83 0.96 1.32
N ASP A 264 -4.70 0.87 1.93
CA ASP A 264 -3.71 -0.19 1.74
C ASP A 264 -3.95 -1.40 2.65
N HIS A 265 -4.41 -1.18 3.89
CA HIS A 265 -4.74 -2.23 4.86
C HIS A 265 -5.78 -1.77 5.88
N GLY A 266 -6.26 -2.74 6.67
CA GLY A 266 -7.02 -2.49 7.88
C GLY A 266 -6.11 -2.35 9.10
N PHE A 267 -6.71 -2.38 10.30
CA PHE A 267 -6.01 -2.17 11.57
C PHE A 267 -6.56 -3.05 12.68
N SER A 268 -5.72 -3.40 13.66
CA SER A 268 -6.12 -4.12 14.88
C SER A 268 -5.49 -3.50 16.11
N LYS A 269 -6.23 -3.50 17.24
CA LYS A 269 -5.67 -3.16 18.56
C LYS A 269 -4.64 -4.21 18.97
N VAL A 270 -3.55 -3.76 19.61
CA VAL A 270 -2.51 -4.64 20.13
C VAL A 270 -2.10 -4.26 21.56
N ASP A 271 -1.71 -5.24 22.34
CA ASP A 271 -1.21 -5.09 23.71
C ASP A 271 0.05 -5.92 23.97
N THR A 272 0.38 -6.84 23.06
CA THR A 272 1.46 -7.82 23.22
C THR A 272 2.46 -7.72 22.08
N GLU A 273 3.75 -7.69 22.43
CA GLU A 273 4.85 -7.80 21.48
C GLU A 273 5.50 -9.19 21.56
N VAL A 274 5.73 -9.80 20.39
CA VAL A 274 6.39 -11.10 20.25
C VAL A 274 7.76 -10.90 19.61
N ASN A 275 8.82 -11.08 20.37
CA ASN A 275 10.19 -10.96 19.89
C ASN A 275 10.68 -12.29 19.31
N LEU A 276 10.37 -12.58 18.06
CA LEU A 276 10.83 -13.82 17.41
C LEU A 276 12.35 -13.95 17.37
N TYR A 277 13.11 -12.85 17.32
CA TYR A 277 14.58 -12.90 17.35
C TYR A 277 15.10 -13.67 18.55
N ARG A 278 14.44 -13.57 19.71
CA ARG A 278 14.80 -14.33 20.90
C ARG A 278 14.77 -15.83 20.65
N ALA A 279 13.69 -16.33 20.06
CA ALA A 279 13.55 -17.77 19.76
C ALA A 279 14.61 -18.26 18.76
N PHE A 280 14.97 -17.43 17.78
CA PHE A 280 16.01 -17.75 16.80
C PHE A 280 17.42 -17.74 17.41
N ILE A 281 17.68 -16.84 18.37
CA ILE A 281 18.94 -16.82 19.15
C ILE A 281 19.03 -18.08 20.03
N ASP A 282 17.99 -18.40 20.77
CA ASP A 282 17.93 -19.58 21.65
C ASP A 282 18.10 -20.89 20.88
N ALA A 283 17.61 -20.96 19.64
CA ALA A 283 17.75 -22.11 18.76
C ALA A 283 19.14 -22.16 18.05
N GLY A 284 20.03 -21.18 18.28
CA GLY A 284 21.31 -21.06 17.62
C GLY A 284 21.21 -20.81 16.12
N LEU A 285 20.12 -20.21 15.66
CA LEU A 285 19.90 -19.81 14.26
C LEU A 285 20.39 -18.37 13.99
N ILE A 286 20.53 -17.57 15.03
CA ILE A 286 21.18 -16.26 15.05
C ILE A 286 22.25 -16.30 16.12
N LEU A 287 23.49 -15.95 15.76
CA LEU A 287 24.61 -15.84 16.70
C LEU A 287 24.97 -14.37 16.90
N LEU A 288 25.22 -13.99 18.15
CA LEU A 288 25.63 -12.64 18.52
C LEU A 288 27.15 -12.55 18.75
N ASP A 289 27.69 -11.37 18.55
CA ASP A 289 29.07 -11.03 18.95
C ASP A 289 29.12 -10.61 20.43
N ASP A 290 30.32 -10.31 20.91
CA ASP A 290 30.57 -9.89 22.31
C ASP A 290 29.88 -8.55 22.68
N LYS A 291 29.38 -7.81 21.69
CA LYS A 291 28.66 -6.54 21.86
C LYS A 291 27.15 -6.71 21.72
N GLY A 292 26.66 -7.95 21.60
CA GLY A 292 25.24 -8.26 21.42
C GLY A 292 24.68 -7.93 20.03
N LYS A 293 25.53 -7.69 19.02
CA LYS A 293 25.12 -7.49 17.63
C LYS A 293 25.08 -8.84 16.90
N ILE A 294 24.25 -8.93 15.87
CA ILE A 294 24.16 -10.14 15.04
C ILE A 294 25.50 -10.34 14.32
N LYS A 295 26.18 -11.45 14.60
CA LYS A 295 27.44 -11.88 14.00
C LYS A 295 27.22 -12.75 12.77
N SER A 296 26.23 -13.64 12.84
CA SER A 296 25.83 -14.53 11.74
C SER A 296 24.43 -15.04 11.94
N TRP A 297 23.82 -15.51 10.86
CA TRP A 297 22.47 -16.07 10.86
C TRP A 297 22.36 -17.25 9.90
N GLU A 298 21.52 -18.22 10.24
CA GLU A 298 21.07 -19.31 9.37
C GLU A 298 19.61 -19.17 9.00
N ALA A 299 18.80 -18.68 9.92
CA ALA A 299 17.43 -18.25 9.69
C ALA A 299 17.13 -16.99 10.51
N SER A 300 16.32 -16.09 9.97
CA SER A 300 15.99 -14.82 10.61
C SER A 300 14.56 -14.39 10.30
N PRO A 301 13.83 -13.80 11.26
CA PRO A 301 12.56 -13.16 11.00
C PRO A 301 12.75 -11.85 10.24
N TRP A 302 11.79 -11.54 9.36
CA TRP A 302 11.61 -10.25 8.68
C TRP A 302 10.21 -9.77 8.99
N ASN A 303 10.10 -8.86 9.93
CA ASN A 303 8.85 -8.47 10.56
C ASN A 303 8.02 -7.51 9.70
N SER A 304 6.71 -7.68 9.75
CA SER A 304 5.70 -6.90 9.05
C SER A 304 4.48 -6.66 9.96
N GLY A 305 4.69 -6.09 11.15
CA GLY A 305 3.62 -5.88 12.13
C GLY A 305 3.00 -7.19 12.62
N GLY A 306 1.74 -7.47 12.29
CA GLY A 306 1.00 -8.67 12.72
C GLY A 306 1.48 -9.99 12.12
N SER A 307 2.51 -9.96 11.27
CA SER A 307 3.16 -11.17 10.73
C SER A 307 4.66 -11.01 10.58
N SER A 308 5.34 -12.11 10.30
CA SER A 308 6.78 -12.14 10.03
C SER A 308 7.10 -13.17 8.96
N ALA A 309 7.80 -12.76 7.92
CA ALA A 309 8.44 -13.68 7.00
C ALA A 309 9.66 -14.32 7.66
N ILE A 310 9.87 -15.62 7.46
CA ILE A 310 11.03 -16.34 7.96
C ILE A 310 11.94 -16.67 6.78
N MET A 311 13.11 -16.06 6.82
CA MET A 311 14.13 -16.18 5.78
C MET A 311 15.20 -17.17 6.20
N LEU A 312 15.59 -18.06 5.29
CA LEU A 312 16.67 -19.01 5.48
C LEU A 312 17.88 -18.60 4.63
N ALA A 313 19.08 -18.63 5.20
CA ALA A 313 20.31 -18.36 4.47
C ALA A 313 20.57 -19.40 3.37
N ARG A 314 20.10 -20.62 3.58
CA ARG A 314 20.14 -21.75 2.63
C ARG A 314 18.72 -22.30 2.48
N PRO A 315 17.89 -21.69 1.61
CA PRO A 315 16.47 -22.03 1.49
C PRO A 315 16.19 -23.45 0.96
N ASP A 316 17.17 -24.10 0.35
CA ASP A 316 17.05 -25.47 -0.19
C ASP A 316 17.68 -26.54 0.73
N ASP A 317 18.21 -26.16 1.89
CA ASP A 317 18.73 -27.06 2.92
C ASP A 317 17.58 -27.69 3.71
N ALA A 318 17.23 -28.94 3.38
CA ALA A 318 16.13 -29.67 4.00
C ALA A 318 16.31 -29.86 5.53
N SER A 319 17.56 -29.96 6.02
CA SER A 319 17.84 -30.08 7.46
C SER A 319 17.55 -28.76 8.18
N LEU A 320 17.95 -27.64 7.59
CA LEU A 320 17.65 -26.31 8.11
C LEU A 320 16.13 -26.01 8.09
N GLN A 321 15.47 -26.36 6.98
CA GLN A 321 14.01 -26.23 6.88
C GLN A 321 13.32 -27.04 7.99
N ALA A 322 13.69 -28.32 8.17
CA ALA A 322 13.09 -29.17 9.20
C ALA A 322 13.35 -28.62 10.62
N LYS A 323 14.54 -28.13 10.89
CA LYS A 323 14.90 -27.49 12.18
C LYS A 323 14.01 -26.28 12.47
N VAL A 324 13.86 -25.38 11.49
CA VAL A 324 13.05 -24.16 11.64
C VAL A 324 11.57 -24.50 11.75
N SER A 325 11.05 -25.41 10.92
CA SER A 325 9.66 -25.89 10.97
C SER A 325 9.32 -26.45 12.35
N ALA A 326 10.17 -27.32 12.90
CA ALA A 326 9.97 -27.91 14.24
C ALA A 326 9.99 -26.83 15.36
N MET A 327 10.90 -25.86 15.28
CA MET A 327 10.94 -24.73 16.21
C MET A 327 9.66 -23.90 16.15
N LEU A 328 9.22 -23.53 14.96
CA LEU A 328 7.99 -22.74 14.77
C LEU A 328 6.75 -23.51 15.25
N ALA A 329 6.67 -24.81 14.98
CA ALA A 329 5.59 -25.66 15.46
C ALA A 329 5.57 -25.73 17.00
N SER A 330 6.75 -25.84 17.63
CA SER A 330 6.87 -25.82 19.10
C SER A 330 6.45 -24.47 19.68
N LEU A 331 6.82 -23.36 19.05
CA LEU A 331 6.42 -22.02 19.48
C LEU A 331 4.88 -21.86 19.37
N LYS A 332 4.29 -22.32 18.27
CA LYS A 332 2.82 -22.27 18.06
C LYS A 332 2.05 -23.13 19.04
N ALA A 333 2.62 -24.23 19.50
CA ALA A 333 1.96 -25.14 20.46
C ALA A 333 1.76 -24.50 21.84
N ASP A 334 2.55 -23.49 22.21
CA ASP A 334 2.33 -22.71 23.43
C ASP A 334 1.47 -21.46 23.13
N PRO A 335 0.21 -21.39 23.62
CA PRO A 335 -0.67 -20.24 23.37
C PRO A 335 -0.11 -18.90 23.89
N LYS A 336 0.84 -18.91 24.82
CA LYS A 336 1.48 -17.69 25.32
C LYS A 336 2.28 -16.96 24.24
N ASN A 337 2.73 -17.68 23.22
CA ASN A 337 3.51 -17.10 22.12
C ASN A 337 2.64 -16.39 21.07
N ARG A 338 1.32 -16.41 21.22
CA ARG A 338 0.36 -15.66 20.40
C ARG A 338 0.48 -15.93 18.88
N ILE A 339 0.94 -17.11 18.46
CA ILE A 339 1.06 -17.48 17.05
C ILE A 339 -0.27 -18.10 16.59
N ALA A 340 -0.99 -17.37 15.73
CA ALA A 340 -2.26 -17.83 15.16
C ALA A 340 -2.06 -18.84 14.02
N ALA A 341 -1.15 -18.54 13.10
CA ALA A 341 -0.93 -19.35 11.89
C ALA A 341 0.54 -19.38 11.47
N ILE A 342 0.93 -20.47 10.82
CA ILE A 342 2.19 -20.58 10.10
C ILE A 342 1.83 -21.01 8.68
N ALA A 343 2.32 -20.28 7.68
CA ALA A 343 2.22 -20.60 6.26
C ALA A 343 3.56 -21.10 5.74
N GLU A 344 3.54 -22.15 4.95
CA GLU A 344 4.68 -22.71 4.24
C GLU A 344 4.73 -22.20 2.78
N ARG A 345 5.75 -22.57 2.01
CA ARG A 345 6.00 -22.04 0.66
C ARG A 345 4.79 -22.11 -0.28
N ASP A 346 4.04 -23.19 -0.27
CA ASP A 346 2.87 -23.36 -1.14
C ASP A 346 1.73 -22.42 -0.75
N ASP A 347 1.53 -22.22 0.56
CA ASP A 347 0.55 -21.27 1.08
C ASP A 347 0.96 -19.82 0.75
N ILE A 348 2.26 -19.49 0.95
CA ILE A 348 2.83 -18.18 0.61
C ILE A 348 2.63 -17.88 -0.88
N LYS A 349 2.93 -18.84 -1.74
CA LYS A 349 2.73 -18.74 -3.18
C LYS A 349 1.25 -18.50 -3.53
N THR A 350 0.34 -19.24 -2.90
CA THR A 350 -1.11 -19.09 -3.11
C THR A 350 -1.60 -17.71 -2.69
N MET A 351 -1.04 -17.15 -1.61
CA MET A 351 -1.34 -15.80 -1.14
C MET A 351 -0.59 -14.68 -1.91
N GLY A 352 0.28 -15.04 -2.88
CA GLY A 352 1.07 -14.07 -3.65
C GLY A 352 2.12 -13.33 -2.83
N GLY A 353 2.55 -13.90 -1.70
CA GLY A 353 3.54 -13.31 -0.79
C GLY A 353 4.98 -13.42 -1.29
N ASN A 354 5.93 -13.01 -0.44
CA ASN A 354 7.35 -12.99 -0.74
C ASN A 354 7.87 -14.39 -1.14
N PRO A 355 8.32 -14.60 -2.39
CA PRO A 355 8.77 -15.91 -2.87
C PRO A 355 10.10 -16.38 -2.24
N LEU A 356 10.84 -15.48 -1.58
CA LEU A 356 12.09 -15.80 -0.91
C LEU A 356 11.89 -16.28 0.53
N ALA A 357 10.70 -16.10 1.10
CA ALA A 357 10.38 -16.57 2.44
C ALA A 357 10.14 -18.09 2.44
N SER A 358 10.70 -18.78 3.43
CA SER A 358 10.46 -20.22 3.62
C SER A 358 9.21 -20.49 4.45
N PHE A 359 8.90 -19.56 5.39
CA PHE A 359 7.68 -19.59 6.20
C PHE A 359 7.17 -18.16 6.40
N TYR A 360 5.89 -18.04 6.75
CA TYR A 360 5.31 -16.85 7.34
C TYR A 360 4.62 -17.22 8.65
N VAL A 361 4.82 -16.41 9.67
CA VAL A 361 4.14 -16.51 10.95
C VAL A 361 3.15 -15.37 11.06
N SER A 362 1.87 -15.63 11.35
CA SER A 362 0.88 -14.62 11.71
C SER A 362 0.52 -14.75 13.18
N PHE A 363 0.43 -13.63 13.86
CA PHE A 363 0.08 -13.58 15.29
C PHE A 363 -1.43 -13.48 15.49
N GLU A 364 -1.88 -13.66 16.74
CA GLU A 364 -3.22 -13.29 17.16
C GLU A 364 -3.42 -11.77 17.04
N LEU A 365 -4.66 -11.32 16.84
CA LEU A 365 -4.97 -9.91 16.54
C LEU A 365 -4.51 -8.89 17.58
N ASN A 366 -4.28 -9.32 18.81
CA ASN A 366 -3.78 -8.46 19.88
C ASN A 366 -2.25 -8.51 20.06
N ALA A 367 -1.54 -9.21 19.16
CA ALA A 367 -0.08 -9.36 19.23
C ALA A 367 0.59 -9.01 17.88
N TYR A 368 1.84 -8.56 17.93
CA TYR A 368 2.63 -8.24 16.74
C TYR A 368 4.12 -8.58 16.90
N ALA A 369 4.83 -8.65 15.78
CA ALA A 369 6.26 -8.94 15.74
C ALA A 369 7.09 -7.75 16.23
N GLY A 370 7.80 -7.93 17.33
CA GLY A 370 8.78 -6.96 17.84
C GLY A 370 10.09 -6.96 17.08
N GLY A 371 10.78 -5.82 17.07
CA GLY A 371 12.11 -5.68 16.48
C GLY A 371 13.20 -6.44 17.27
N PHE A 372 14.43 -6.49 16.69
CA PHE A 372 15.61 -7.02 17.37
C PHE A 372 15.98 -6.14 18.58
N LYS A 373 16.07 -6.75 19.76
CA LYS A 373 16.38 -6.08 21.04
C LYS A 373 17.57 -6.74 21.79
N GLY A 374 18.38 -7.55 21.11
CA GLY A 374 19.47 -8.31 21.71
C GLY A 374 19.02 -9.59 22.44
N ALA A 375 19.97 -10.26 23.11
CA ALA A 375 19.75 -11.56 23.75
C ALA A 375 18.93 -11.52 25.04
N ASP A 376 18.91 -10.39 25.73
CA ASP A 376 18.27 -10.31 27.07
C ASP A 376 16.79 -9.96 27.02
N ALA A 377 16.29 -9.52 25.84
CA ALA A 377 14.89 -9.20 25.69
C ALA A 377 14.02 -10.47 25.73
N PRO A 378 12.89 -10.47 26.46
CA PRO A 378 12.00 -11.63 26.54
C PRO A 378 11.34 -11.92 25.19
N LEU A 379 10.88 -13.18 25.01
CA LEU A 379 10.09 -13.57 23.84
C LEU A 379 8.74 -12.83 23.77
N ILE A 380 8.10 -12.65 24.93
CA ILE A 380 6.81 -11.97 25.05
C ILE A 380 6.96 -10.77 25.99
N GLY A 381 6.46 -9.62 25.55
CA GLY A 381 6.48 -8.38 26.31
C GLY A 381 5.25 -7.51 26.04
N PRO A 382 5.08 -6.42 26.81
CA PRO A 382 4.04 -5.44 26.53
C PRO A 382 4.33 -4.72 25.21
N SER A 383 3.27 -4.41 24.48
CA SER A 383 3.36 -3.61 23.24
C SER A 383 3.75 -2.16 23.52
N ALA A 384 4.63 -1.60 22.71
CA ALA A 384 4.87 -0.16 22.66
C ALA A 384 3.82 0.58 21.79
N SER A 385 3.18 -0.13 20.87
CA SER A 385 2.10 0.36 20.01
C SER A 385 0.74 -0.04 20.56
N LYS A 386 -0.31 0.77 20.31
CA LYS A 386 -1.70 0.44 20.67
C LYS A 386 -2.48 -0.19 19.53
N GLY A 387 -1.98 -0.07 18.31
CA GLY A 387 -2.56 -0.68 17.12
C GLY A 387 -1.50 -1.08 16.10
N THR A 388 -1.84 -2.03 15.25
CA THR A 388 -0.99 -2.48 14.14
C THR A 388 -1.81 -3.13 13.02
N HIS A 389 -1.14 -3.32 11.91
CA HIS A 389 -1.60 -4.05 10.73
C HIS A 389 -0.60 -5.16 10.37
N GLY A 390 -0.60 -5.69 9.14
CA GLY A 390 0.40 -6.67 8.69
C GLY A 390 0.06 -8.12 9.00
N PHE A 391 -1.15 -8.42 9.48
CA PHE A 391 -1.64 -9.79 9.65
C PHE A 391 -1.91 -10.46 8.29
N PHE A 392 -2.22 -11.74 8.28
CA PHE A 392 -2.57 -12.41 7.03
C PHE A 392 -3.79 -11.78 6.36
N PRO A 393 -3.82 -11.68 5.02
CA PRO A 393 -4.92 -11.04 4.29
C PRO A 393 -6.25 -11.79 4.40
N THR A 394 -6.25 -13.01 4.93
CA THR A 394 -7.46 -13.76 5.28
C THR A 394 -8.17 -13.21 6.51
N ASN A 395 -7.49 -12.41 7.33
CA ASN A 395 -8.07 -11.81 8.52
C ASN A 395 -9.03 -10.67 8.14
N PRO A 396 -10.33 -10.71 8.56
CA PRO A 396 -11.29 -9.67 8.20
C PRO A 396 -10.93 -8.26 8.70
N GLN A 397 -10.17 -8.14 9.80
CA GLN A 397 -9.74 -6.82 10.30
C GLN A 397 -8.69 -6.14 9.41
N MET A 398 -8.05 -6.90 8.51
CA MET A 398 -7.13 -6.36 7.53
C MET A 398 -7.82 -5.88 6.25
N ARG A 399 -9.16 -5.90 6.19
CA ARG A 399 -9.89 -5.31 5.06
C ARG A 399 -9.66 -3.82 5.01
N SER A 400 -9.22 -3.35 3.85
CA SER A 400 -9.06 -1.94 3.54
C SER A 400 -10.27 -1.36 2.79
N ALA A 401 -10.35 -0.05 2.67
CA ALA A 401 -11.43 0.64 1.99
C ALA A 401 -11.18 0.76 0.48
N PHE A 402 -12.25 0.72 -0.30
CA PHE A 402 -12.31 1.15 -1.69
C PHE A 402 -13.66 1.78 -1.97
N MET A 403 -13.64 2.97 -2.54
CA MET A 403 -14.83 3.65 -3.03
C MET A 403 -14.48 4.57 -4.20
N MET A 404 -15.40 4.76 -5.12
CA MET A 404 -15.20 5.66 -6.26
C MET A 404 -16.49 6.37 -6.62
N MET A 405 -16.38 7.59 -7.16
CA MET A 405 -17.49 8.37 -7.70
C MET A 405 -17.04 9.17 -8.92
N GLY A 406 -17.97 9.61 -9.74
CA GLY A 406 -17.70 10.42 -10.94
C GLY A 406 -18.45 9.92 -12.16
N GLN A 407 -17.94 10.28 -13.34
CA GLN A 407 -18.55 9.95 -14.61
C GLN A 407 -18.69 8.44 -14.80
N GLY A 408 -19.87 7.97 -15.18
CA GLY A 408 -20.13 6.55 -15.44
C GLY A 408 -20.20 5.63 -14.20
N VAL A 409 -19.88 6.13 -13.00
CA VAL A 409 -19.91 5.33 -11.76
C VAL A 409 -21.33 5.19 -11.23
N ALA A 410 -21.77 3.96 -10.95
CA ALA A 410 -23.10 3.69 -10.40
C ALA A 410 -23.24 4.24 -8.97
N LYS A 411 -24.35 4.92 -8.67
CA LYS A 411 -24.60 5.56 -7.38
C LYS A 411 -25.15 4.57 -6.35
N GLY A 412 -24.64 4.64 -5.13
CA GLY A 412 -25.09 3.84 -4.00
C GLY A 412 -24.86 2.33 -4.16
N ARG A 413 -23.95 1.92 -5.06
CA ARG A 413 -23.70 0.51 -5.37
C ARG A 413 -22.69 -0.09 -4.40
N ASN A 414 -23.12 -1.09 -3.63
CA ASN A 414 -22.23 -1.94 -2.87
C ASN A 414 -21.67 -3.05 -3.78
N LEU A 415 -20.35 -3.11 -3.92
CA LEU A 415 -19.62 -4.07 -4.75
C LEU A 415 -19.38 -5.42 -4.04
N GLY A 416 -19.75 -5.53 -2.75
CA GLY A 416 -19.36 -6.67 -1.93
C GLY A 416 -17.90 -6.62 -1.49
N GLU A 417 -17.37 -7.77 -1.06
CA GLU A 417 -15.92 -7.91 -0.83
C GLU A 417 -15.20 -8.11 -2.16
N ILE A 418 -14.13 -7.33 -2.40
CA ILE A 418 -13.29 -7.41 -3.59
C ILE A 418 -11.86 -7.77 -3.22
N ASP A 419 -11.06 -8.16 -4.21
CA ASP A 419 -9.62 -8.34 -4.06
C ASP A 419 -8.90 -7.04 -4.46
N MET A 420 -7.83 -6.66 -3.74
CA MET A 420 -7.07 -5.44 -4.03
C MET A 420 -6.55 -5.40 -5.47
N ARG A 421 -6.22 -6.56 -6.05
CA ARG A 421 -5.73 -6.69 -7.42
C ARG A 421 -6.77 -6.36 -8.49
N ASN A 422 -8.07 -6.27 -8.14
CA ASN A 422 -9.10 -5.80 -9.06
C ASN A 422 -9.07 -4.28 -9.27
N ILE A 423 -8.46 -3.50 -8.36
CA ILE A 423 -8.56 -2.03 -8.35
C ILE A 423 -7.80 -1.41 -9.52
N ALA A 424 -6.51 -1.74 -9.68
CA ALA A 424 -5.73 -1.19 -10.79
C ALA A 424 -6.32 -1.47 -12.18
N PRO A 425 -6.74 -2.70 -12.54
CA PRO A 425 -7.39 -2.94 -13.84
C PRO A 425 -8.73 -2.21 -13.99
N THR A 426 -9.47 -1.95 -12.89
CA THR A 426 -10.69 -1.14 -12.91
C THR A 426 -10.37 0.32 -13.27
N LEU A 427 -9.35 0.91 -12.66
CA LEU A 427 -8.91 2.27 -12.98
C LEU A 427 -8.31 2.35 -14.39
N ALA A 428 -7.59 1.32 -14.83
CA ALA A 428 -7.06 1.23 -16.19
C ALA A 428 -8.19 1.21 -17.24
N GLU A 429 -9.28 0.44 -17.00
CA GLU A 429 -10.45 0.41 -17.87
C GLU A 429 -11.12 1.80 -17.95
N ILE A 430 -11.29 2.50 -16.83
CA ILE A 430 -11.84 3.86 -16.76
C ILE A 430 -10.98 4.85 -17.57
N MET A 431 -9.66 4.78 -17.42
CA MET A 431 -8.70 5.60 -18.18
C MET A 431 -8.53 5.18 -19.64
N GLY A 432 -9.13 4.07 -20.07
CA GLY A 432 -8.93 3.53 -21.42
C GLY A 432 -7.50 3.06 -21.70
N VAL A 433 -6.74 2.69 -20.69
CA VAL A 433 -5.34 2.24 -20.82
C VAL A 433 -5.18 0.73 -20.58
N ALA A 434 -4.14 0.14 -21.15
CA ALA A 434 -3.88 -1.29 -21.01
C ALA A 434 -2.98 -1.58 -19.79
N LEU A 435 -3.40 -2.53 -18.97
CA LEU A 435 -2.62 -3.07 -17.85
C LEU A 435 -2.53 -4.61 -17.98
N PRO A 436 -1.75 -5.13 -18.94
CA PRO A 436 -1.80 -6.53 -19.37
C PRO A 436 -1.32 -7.53 -18.31
N ASP A 437 -0.51 -7.09 -17.35
CA ASP A 437 0.04 -7.94 -16.30
C ASP A 437 -0.92 -8.13 -15.12
N ALA A 438 -2.05 -7.40 -15.07
CA ALA A 438 -3.03 -7.51 -13.99
C ALA A 438 -3.52 -8.96 -13.81
N GLU A 439 -3.54 -9.43 -12.55
CA GLU A 439 -3.88 -10.82 -12.23
C GLU A 439 -5.39 -11.11 -12.22
N LEU A 440 -6.18 -10.09 -11.98
CA LEU A 440 -7.64 -10.19 -11.88
C LEU A 440 -8.33 -9.20 -12.84
N PRO A 441 -9.56 -9.48 -13.27
CA PRO A 441 -10.32 -8.58 -14.14
C PRO A 441 -10.74 -7.30 -13.40
N PRO A 442 -11.13 -6.25 -14.13
CA PRO A 442 -11.80 -5.07 -13.55
C PRO A 442 -13.10 -5.44 -12.84
N ILE A 443 -13.49 -4.62 -11.86
CA ILE A 443 -14.76 -4.75 -11.14
C ILE A 443 -15.91 -4.33 -12.07
N ARG A 444 -16.91 -5.19 -12.22
CA ARG A 444 -18.08 -4.97 -13.07
C ARG A 444 -19.35 -4.66 -12.27
#